data_11d2334c7c943b2505b6c45eb4b61756
#
_entry.id   11d2334c7c943b2505b6c45eb4b61756
#
_cell.length_a   1.000
_cell.length_b   1.000
_cell.length_c   1.000
_cell.angle_alpha   90.00
_cell.angle_beta   90.00
_cell.angle_gamma   90.00
#
_symmetry.space_group_name_H-M   'P 1'
#
loop_
_entity.id
_entity.type
_entity.pdbx_description
1 polymer ?
#
loop_
_entity_poly.entity_id
_entity_poly.type
_entity_poly.pdbx_seq_one_letter_code
_entity_poly.pdbx_strand_id
1 'polypeptide(L)'
;MLVGTPTFVSFILERGEPGQLDSLRLIVVGAEKCPPTVRERCAKLAPQAKLLEGYGITECSPVVAVNPPDNNRPGSLGQPLPGVEVRVTDVDTGQPLPTGERGMLEVSGPTVFPGYIGFDGPAPFREEGGKRWYVSGDLVRQDTEGFLWFEGRLKRFLKAGGEMISLPALEEPFVRLYPPTEDGPRVAVEGVETEQGRRIVLFTTEPINLREANARLLEEGFHGVMRLDEVRQVEKVPVLGTGKTDYKVLRQQILEQLRTPAAAS
;
A
#
# COMPACT_ATOMS: atom_id res chain seq x y z
N MET A 1 -14.92 13.59 16.33
CA MET A 1 -13.86 12.93 15.56
C MET A 1 -14.47 11.84 14.72
N LEU A 2 -14.04 11.70 13.46
CA LEU A 2 -14.38 10.59 12.55
C LEU A 2 -13.10 9.83 12.23
N VAL A 3 -13.13 8.48 12.28
CA VAL A 3 -11.99 7.62 11.94
C VAL A 3 -12.47 6.57 10.94
N GLY A 4 -11.73 6.37 9.86
CA GLY A 4 -12.10 5.39 8.84
C GLY A 4 -11.07 5.27 7.72
N THR A 5 -11.39 4.47 6.72
CA THR A 5 -10.61 4.48 5.47
C THR A 5 -11.00 5.72 4.64
N PRO A 6 -10.13 6.20 3.75
CA PRO A 6 -10.50 7.25 2.78
C PRO A 6 -11.76 6.92 2.00
N THR A 7 -11.91 5.67 1.58
CA THR A 7 -13.12 5.17 0.89
C THR A 7 -14.36 5.33 1.75
N PHE A 8 -14.33 4.92 3.03
CA PHE A 8 -15.47 5.07 3.94
C PHE A 8 -15.82 6.55 4.19
N VAL A 9 -14.80 7.37 4.40
CA VAL A 9 -14.98 8.83 4.57
C VAL A 9 -15.57 9.45 3.30
N SER A 10 -15.16 9.02 2.10
CA SER A 10 -15.74 9.48 0.84
C SER A 10 -17.23 9.22 0.76
N PHE A 11 -17.70 8.03 1.13
CA PHE A 11 -19.14 7.71 1.15
C PHE A 11 -19.94 8.62 2.10
N ILE A 12 -19.39 8.95 3.27
CA ILE A 12 -20.02 9.89 4.19
C ILE A 12 -20.10 11.28 3.56
N LEU A 13 -18.99 11.74 2.96
CA LEU A 13 -18.92 13.06 2.34
C LEU A 13 -19.82 13.19 1.08
N GLU A 14 -20.03 12.11 0.35
CA GLU A 14 -20.92 12.10 -0.82
C GLU A 14 -22.39 12.24 -0.46
N ARG A 15 -22.78 11.77 0.71
CA ARG A 15 -24.14 11.81 1.22
C ARG A 15 -24.36 12.90 2.27
N GLY A 16 -23.31 13.58 2.68
CA GLY A 16 -23.35 14.64 3.68
C GLY A 16 -23.95 15.94 3.11
N GLU A 17 -24.85 16.55 3.86
CA GLU A 17 -25.39 17.87 3.55
C GLU A 17 -24.60 18.98 4.28
N PRO A 18 -24.60 20.21 3.76
CA PRO A 18 -24.00 21.35 4.45
C PRO A 18 -24.50 21.48 5.88
N GLY A 19 -23.58 21.64 6.83
CA GLY A 19 -23.90 21.80 8.26
C GLY A 19 -23.92 20.49 9.06
N GLN A 20 -24.15 19.32 8.44
CA GLN A 20 -24.21 18.05 9.17
C GLN A 20 -22.87 17.65 9.82
N LEU A 21 -21.77 18.09 9.25
CA LEU A 21 -20.41 17.75 9.70
C LEU A 21 -19.73 18.88 10.49
N ASP A 22 -20.45 19.97 10.80
CA ASP A 22 -19.90 21.15 11.47
C ASP A 22 -19.33 20.88 12.88
N SER A 23 -19.79 19.83 13.54
CA SER A 23 -19.25 19.41 14.85
C SER A 23 -17.92 18.69 14.78
N LEU A 24 -17.50 18.20 13.57
CA LEU A 24 -16.22 17.51 13.42
C LEU A 24 -15.05 18.48 13.62
N ARG A 25 -14.04 18.02 14.32
CA ARG A 25 -12.75 18.72 14.50
C ARG A 25 -11.57 17.94 13.92
N LEU A 26 -11.69 16.61 13.91
CA LEU A 26 -10.67 15.71 13.39
C LEU A 26 -11.34 14.64 12.52
N ILE A 27 -10.75 14.39 11.36
CA ILE A 27 -11.02 13.27 10.49
C ILE A 27 -9.69 12.53 10.32
N VAL A 28 -9.61 11.29 10.81
CA VAL A 28 -8.40 10.47 10.71
C VAL A 28 -8.65 9.37 9.68
N VAL A 29 -7.80 9.31 8.66
CA VAL A 29 -7.89 8.30 7.61
C VAL A 29 -6.63 7.44 7.58
N GLY A 30 -6.81 6.15 7.33
CA GLY A 30 -5.71 5.19 7.26
C GLY A 30 -6.08 3.93 6.49
N ALA A 31 -5.15 2.96 6.45
CA ALA A 31 -5.26 1.69 5.74
C ALA A 31 -5.29 1.78 4.20
N GLU A 32 -5.45 2.95 3.63
CA GLU A 32 -5.45 3.24 2.19
C GLU A 32 -4.77 4.59 1.94
N LYS A 33 -4.24 4.81 0.71
CA LYS A 33 -3.76 6.13 0.27
C LYS A 33 -4.93 7.10 0.20
N CYS A 34 -4.81 8.26 0.82
CA CYS A 34 -5.88 9.27 0.80
C CYS A 34 -5.86 10.03 -0.54
N PRO A 35 -6.91 9.89 -1.39
CA PRO A 35 -6.98 10.61 -2.66
C PRO A 35 -7.13 12.12 -2.43
N PRO A 36 -6.61 12.99 -3.33
CA PRO A 36 -6.81 14.44 -3.27
C PRO A 36 -8.29 14.84 -3.20
N THR A 37 -9.16 14.14 -3.93
CA THR A 37 -10.61 14.36 -3.95
C THR A 37 -11.26 14.23 -2.59
N VAL A 38 -10.80 13.29 -1.74
CA VAL A 38 -11.30 13.16 -0.36
C VAL A 38 -10.89 14.38 0.48
N ARG A 39 -9.68 14.88 0.31
CA ARG A 39 -9.19 16.07 1.01
C ARG A 39 -10.00 17.32 0.62
N GLU A 40 -10.23 17.51 -0.69
CA GLU A 40 -11.00 18.63 -1.23
C GLU A 40 -12.43 18.61 -0.71
N ARG A 41 -13.07 17.42 -0.70
CA ARG A 41 -14.43 17.26 -0.15
C ARG A 41 -14.48 17.52 1.35
N CYS A 42 -13.51 17.02 2.12
CA CYS A 42 -13.39 17.32 3.55
C CYS A 42 -13.29 18.84 3.79
N ALA A 43 -12.43 19.53 3.04
CA ALA A 43 -12.26 20.97 3.16
C ALA A 43 -13.54 21.74 2.83
N LYS A 44 -14.38 21.22 1.93
CA LYS A 44 -15.65 21.85 1.54
C LYS A 44 -16.78 21.60 2.54
N LEU A 45 -16.93 20.36 3.04
CA LEU A 45 -18.08 19.95 3.86
C LEU A 45 -17.81 19.98 5.38
N ALA A 46 -16.55 19.98 5.78
CA ALA A 46 -16.12 20.06 7.18
C ALA A 46 -14.91 20.98 7.31
N PRO A 47 -14.99 22.27 6.93
CA PRO A 47 -13.85 23.18 6.83
C PRO A 47 -13.11 23.41 8.15
N GLN A 48 -13.76 23.19 9.30
CA GLN A 48 -13.14 23.27 10.61
C GLN A 48 -12.47 21.97 11.07
N ALA A 49 -12.65 20.86 10.34
CA ALA A 49 -12.02 19.60 10.67
C ALA A 49 -10.64 19.47 10.02
N LYS A 50 -9.64 19.08 10.80
CA LYS A 50 -8.33 18.69 10.26
C LYS A 50 -8.40 17.25 9.77
N LEU A 51 -8.08 17.02 8.48
CA LEU A 51 -7.91 15.68 7.92
C LEU A 51 -6.47 15.22 8.15
N LEU A 52 -6.30 14.16 8.92
CA LEU A 52 -5.02 13.57 9.28
C LEU A 52 -4.92 12.17 8.67
N GLU A 53 -3.78 11.88 8.06
CA GLU A 53 -3.45 10.51 7.65
C GLU A 53 -2.70 9.81 8.76
N GLY A 54 -2.98 8.52 8.91
CA GLY A 54 -2.31 7.65 9.85
C GLY A 54 -2.03 6.27 9.26
N TYR A 55 -1.14 5.55 9.93
CA TYR A 55 -0.74 4.21 9.59
C TYR A 55 -1.00 3.27 10.77
N GLY A 56 -1.49 2.11 10.45
CA GLY A 56 -1.70 1.07 11.43
C GLY A 56 -1.87 -0.30 10.79
N ILE A 57 -1.57 -1.28 11.60
CA ILE A 57 -1.68 -2.71 11.29
C ILE A 57 -2.29 -3.44 12.47
N THR A 58 -3.03 -4.49 12.21
CA THR A 58 -3.75 -5.26 13.24
C THR A 58 -2.81 -5.73 14.35
N GLU A 59 -1.60 -6.13 13.98
CA GLU A 59 -0.54 -6.61 14.87
C GLU A 59 0.03 -5.54 15.81
N CYS A 60 -0.35 -4.27 15.62
CA CYS A 60 0.04 -3.14 16.47
C CYS A 60 -1.16 -2.42 17.11
N SER A 61 -2.35 -3.02 17.17
CA SER A 61 -3.55 -2.67 17.96
C SER A 61 -4.23 -1.32 17.72
N PRO A 62 -4.56 -0.86 16.56
CA PRO A 62 -3.89 -1.03 15.26
C PRO A 62 -2.92 0.12 14.93
N VAL A 63 -2.99 1.29 15.63
CA VAL A 63 -2.33 2.53 15.20
C VAL A 63 -0.86 2.56 15.59
N VAL A 64 0.00 2.76 14.61
CA VAL A 64 1.46 2.92 14.77
C VAL A 64 1.86 4.39 14.69
N ALA A 65 1.34 5.11 13.70
CA ALA A 65 1.69 6.50 13.44
C ALA A 65 0.47 7.30 12.98
N VAL A 66 0.46 8.60 13.25
CA VAL A 66 -0.55 9.53 12.79
C VAL A 66 0.06 10.91 12.59
N ASN A 67 -0.46 11.67 11.63
CA ASN A 67 -0.05 13.04 11.44
C ASN A 67 -0.46 13.92 12.63
N PRO A 68 0.47 14.68 13.23
CA PRO A 68 0.14 15.64 14.28
C PRO A 68 -0.80 16.74 13.73
N PRO A 69 -1.83 17.14 14.48
CA PRO A 69 -2.76 18.17 14.01
C PRO A 69 -2.11 19.53 13.69
N ASP A 70 -1.01 19.85 14.38
CA ASP A 70 -0.33 21.13 14.23
C ASP A 70 0.88 21.07 13.28
N ASN A 71 1.25 19.86 12.82
CA ASN A 71 2.31 19.65 11.82
C ASN A 71 1.88 18.52 10.86
N ASN A 72 0.74 18.72 10.18
CA ASN A 72 0.20 17.74 9.25
C ASN A 72 0.97 17.77 7.92
N ARG A 73 1.44 16.61 7.47
CA ARG A 73 2.12 16.40 6.18
C ARG A 73 1.31 15.47 5.30
N PRO A 74 0.45 16.01 4.44
CA PRO A 74 -0.34 15.21 3.52
C PRO A 74 0.50 14.23 2.69
N GLY A 75 0.05 12.96 2.65
CA GLY A 75 0.77 11.88 1.95
C GLY A 75 1.77 11.12 2.83
N SER A 76 2.13 11.65 4.02
CA SER A 76 2.90 10.90 5.01
C SER A 76 1.98 10.00 5.84
N LEU A 77 2.57 8.99 6.46
CA LEU A 77 1.91 8.15 7.47
C LEU A 77 1.83 8.83 8.85
N GLY A 78 2.45 10.00 9.00
CA GLY A 78 2.61 10.71 10.25
C GLY A 78 3.83 10.28 11.05
N GLN A 79 3.85 10.66 12.33
CA GLN A 79 4.90 10.31 13.30
C GLN A 79 4.41 9.17 14.21
N PRO A 80 5.31 8.31 14.73
CA PRO A 80 4.96 7.27 15.69
C PRO A 80 4.22 7.81 16.90
N LEU A 81 3.24 7.06 17.38
CA LEU A 81 2.52 7.43 18.61
C LEU A 81 3.45 7.38 19.84
N PRO A 82 3.16 8.14 20.89
CA PRO A 82 3.90 8.04 22.16
C PRO A 82 3.96 6.61 22.67
N GLY A 83 5.16 6.12 22.98
CA GLY A 83 5.40 4.76 23.44
C GLY A 83 5.53 3.71 22.34
N VAL A 84 5.32 4.10 21.07
CA VAL A 84 5.62 3.26 19.91
C VAL A 84 6.99 3.65 19.37
N GLU A 85 7.89 2.70 19.30
CA GLU A 85 9.20 2.87 18.67
C GLU A 85 9.19 2.25 17.29
N VAL A 86 9.82 2.92 16.35
CA VAL A 86 9.98 2.43 14.98
C VAL A 86 11.44 2.49 14.56
N ARG A 87 11.81 1.61 13.66
CA ARG A 87 13.08 1.67 12.95
C ARG A 87 12.90 1.21 11.51
N VAL A 88 13.78 1.70 10.64
CA VAL A 88 13.85 1.28 9.24
C VAL A 88 15.09 0.44 9.07
N THR A 89 14.93 -0.79 8.59
CA THR A 89 16.04 -1.76 8.47
C THR A 89 16.21 -2.22 7.04
N ASP A 90 17.42 -2.59 6.69
CA ASP A 90 17.72 -3.24 5.42
C ASP A 90 16.98 -4.58 5.32
N VAL A 91 16.36 -4.83 4.17
CA VAL A 91 15.49 -6.01 3.97
C VAL A 91 16.24 -7.33 4.04
N ASP A 92 17.49 -7.36 3.55
CA ASP A 92 18.28 -8.58 3.45
C ASP A 92 19.09 -8.83 4.72
N THR A 93 19.71 -7.79 5.29
CA THR A 93 20.59 -7.92 6.47
C THR A 93 19.88 -7.67 7.79
N GLY A 94 18.78 -6.93 7.79
CA GLY A 94 18.06 -6.49 8.98
C GLY A 94 18.75 -5.40 9.79
N GLN A 95 19.87 -4.86 9.30
CA GLN A 95 20.58 -3.79 9.99
C GLN A 95 19.82 -2.46 9.86
N PRO A 96 19.83 -1.60 10.90
CA PRO A 96 19.24 -0.27 10.83
C PRO A 96 19.84 0.56 9.68
N LEU A 97 18.97 1.24 8.95
CA LEU A 97 19.36 2.13 7.86
C LEU A 97 19.44 3.59 8.33
N PRO A 98 20.27 4.41 7.67
CA PRO A 98 20.28 5.86 7.89
C PRO A 98 18.90 6.50 7.60
N THR A 99 18.64 7.62 8.29
CA THR A 99 17.45 8.44 8.04
C THR A 99 17.36 8.85 6.57
N GLY A 100 16.19 8.73 5.99
CA GLY A 100 15.92 9.05 4.59
C GLY A 100 16.03 7.85 3.64
N GLU A 101 16.66 6.76 4.06
CA GLU A 101 16.73 5.54 3.25
C GLU A 101 15.44 4.70 3.37
N ARG A 102 15.13 4.00 2.28
CA ARG A 102 13.99 3.08 2.19
C ARG A 102 14.36 1.72 2.76
N GLY A 103 13.55 1.20 3.66
CA GLY A 103 13.74 -0.15 4.21
C GLY A 103 12.48 -0.70 4.85
N MET A 104 12.65 -1.83 5.52
CA MET A 104 11.61 -2.54 6.26
C MET A 104 11.24 -1.76 7.51
N LEU A 105 9.95 -1.50 7.69
CA LEU A 105 9.45 -0.96 8.95
C LEU A 105 9.40 -2.05 10.01
N GLU A 106 10.10 -1.82 11.10
CA GLU A 106 9.99 -2.62 12.31
C GLU A 106 9.43 -1.77 13.45
N VAL A 107 8.53 -2.36 14.24
CA VAL A 107 7.77 -1.69 15.30
C VAL A 107 7.97 -2.39 16.63
N SER A 108 8.22 -1.61 17.69
CA SER A 108 8.30 -2.09 19.06
C SER A 108 7.44 -1.22 19.98
N GLY A 109 6.91 -1.80 21.04
CA GLY A 109 6.11 -1.07 22.01
C GLY A 109 4.96 -1.91 22.59
N PRO A 110 4.21 -1.32 23.55
CA PRO A 110 3.17 -2.03 24.29
C PRO A 110 1.96 -2.42 23.43
N THR A 111 1.80 -1.83 22.27
CA THR A 111 0.70 -2.11 21.33
C THR A 111 0.97 -3.30 20.42
N VAL A 112 2.21 -3.80 20.38
CA VAL A 112 2.59 -4.94 19.53
C VAL A 112 2.00 -6.23 20.12
N PHE A 113 1.29 -6.98 19.28
CA PHE A 113 0.61 -8.22 19.67
C PHE A 113 1.60 -9.33 20.09
N PRO A 114 1.16 -10.33 20.87
CA PRO A 114 2.04 -11.41 21.31
C PRO A 114 2.37 -12.44 20.22
N GLY A 115 1.56 -12.52 19.17
CA GLY A 115 1.73 -13.48 18.06
C GLY A 115 0.38 -13.96 17.51
N TYR A 116 0.42 -14.76 16.47
CA TYR A 116 -0.75 -15.37 15.86
C TYR A 116 -1.15 -16.66 16.62
N ILE A 117 -2.44 -16.86 16.81
CA ILE A 117 -2.99 -18.08 17.43
C ILE A 117 -3.05 -19.18 16.38
N GLY A 118 -2.52 -20.38 16.70
CA GLY A 118 -2.56 -21.54 15.80
C GLY A 118 -1.71 -21.40 14.53
N PHE A 119 -0.68 -20.56 14.57
CA PHE A 119 0.25 -20.36 13.47
C PHE A 119 1.60 -21.03 13.77
N ASP A 120 1.95 -22.03 12.97
CA ASP A 120 3.19 -22.81 13.12
C ASP A 120 4.35 -22.27 12.27
N GLY A 121 4.15 -21.14 11.59
CA GLY A 121 5.18 -20.51 10.77
C GLY A 121 6.19 -19.68 11.58
N PRO A 122 7.23 -19.13 10.93
CA PRO A 122 8.21 -18.29 11.59
C PRO A 122 7.53 -17.04 12.19
N ALA A 123 7.83 -16.78 13.45
CA ALA A 123 7.31 -15.59 14.13
C ALA A 123 7.83 -14.31 13.44
N PRO A 124 6.96 -13.32 13.17
CA PRO A 124 7.34 -12.09 12.48
C PRO A 124 8.04 -11.10 13.42
N PHE A 125 8.97 -11.59 14.24
CA PHE A 125 9.65 -10.79 15.24
C PHE A 125 11.17 -10.95 15.17
N ARG A 126 11.87 -9.87 15.52
CA ARG A 126 13.30 -9.87 15.82
C ARG A 126 13.51 -9.46 17.26
N GLU A 127 14.40 -10.16 17.95
CA GLU A 127 14.84 -9.80 19.30
C GLU A 127 16.20 -9.12 19.20
N GLU A 128 16.29 -7.86 19.65
CA GLU A 128 17.54 -7.11 19.60
C GLU A 128 17.58 -6.06 20.71
N GLY A 129 18.70 -5.97 21.43
CA GLY A 129 18.88 -5.01 22.52
C GLY A 129 17.87 -5.17 23.67
N GLY A 130 17.37 -6.39 23.92
CA GLY A 130 16.34 -6.66 24.92
C GLY A 130 14.93 -6.18 24.51
N LYS A 131 14.75 -5.73 23.27
CA LYS A 131 13.46 -5.32 22.70
C LYS A 131 13.02 -6.31 21.65
N ARG A 132 11.70 -6.46 21.56
CA ARG A 132 11.03 -7.25 20.54
C ARG A 132 10.48 -6.34 19.45
N TRP A 133 10.91 -6.58 18.23
CA TRP A 133 10.54 -5.81 17.05
C TRP A 133 9.64 -6.63 16.13
N TYR A 134 8.44 -6.13 15.86
CA TYR A 134 7.56 -6.72 14.86
C TYR A 134 8.00 -6.28 13.47
N VAL A 135 8.24 -7.24 12.58
CA VAL A 135 8.61 -7.01 11.17
C VAL A 135 7.34 -6.87 10.34
N SER A 136 6.99 -5.65 9.96
CA SER A 136 5.67 -5.34 9.40
C SER A 136 5.43 -5.88 7.99
N GLY A 137 6.49 -6.11 7.23
CA GLY A 137 6.40 -6.40 5.80
C GLY A 137 6.13 -5.17 4.94
N ASP A 138 6.03 -3.99 5.53
CA ASP A 138 5.85 -2.71 4.85
C ASP A 138 7.19 -1.99 4.70
N LEU A 139 7.46 -1.46 3.51
CA LEU A 139 8.63 -0.64 3.23
C LEU A 139 8.27 0.82 3.43
N VAL A 140 9.11 1.51 4.18
CA VAL A 140 8.95 2.94 4.47
C VAL A 140 10.27 3.66 4.37
N ARG A 141 10.18 4.97 4.34
CA ARG A 141 11.28 5.90 4.58
C ARG A 141 10.92 6.78 5.77
N GLN A 142 11.85 7.02 6.67
CA GLN A 142 11.67 7.98 7.76
C GLN A 142 12.48 9.23 7.46
N ASP A 143 11.85 10.41 7.53
CA ASP A 143 12.56 11.67 7.32
C ASP A 143 13.21 12.18 8.61
N THR A 144 13.97 13.29 8.50
CA THR A 144 14.72 13.90 9.61
C THR A 144 13.83 14.45 10.73
N GLU A 145 12.55 14.65 10.48
CA GLU A 145 11.57 15.08 11.48
C GLU A 145 10.77 13.90 12.05
N GLY A 146 11.10 12.67 11.64
CA GLY A 146 10.50 11.44 12.16
C GLY A 146 9.18 11.04 11.47
N PHE A 147 8.77 11.72 10.38
CA PHE A 147 7.61 11.29 9.60
C PHE A 147 7.94 10.04 8.79
N LEU A 148 6.99 9.11 8.77
CA LEU A 148 7.06 7.91 7.97
C LEU A 148 6.38 8.16 6.60
N TRP A 149 6.99 7.65 5.55
CA TRP A 149 6.50 7.70 4.18
C TRP A 149 6.38 6.29 3.64
N PHE A 150 5.19 5.92 3.19
CA PHE A 150 4.94 4.56 2.68
C PHE A 150 5.53 4.39 1.28
N GLU A 151 6.34 3.37 1.12
CA GLU A 151 7.01 3.03 -0.14
C GLU A 151 6.46 1.74 -0.78
N GLY A 152 5.66 0.96 -0.02
CA GLY A 152 4.99 -0.24 -0.50
C GLY A 152 5.09 -1.42 0.45
N ARG A 153 4.59 -2.59 -0.01
CA ARG A 153 4.70 -3.84 0.74
C ARG A 153 5.77 -4.73 0.12
N LEU A 154 6.64 -5.31 0.94
CA LEU A 154 7.72 -6.17 0.46
C LEU A 154 7.23 -7.28 -0.46
N LYS A 155 6.10 -7.92 -0.14
CA LYS A 155 5.47 -8.96 -0.95
C LYS A 155 5.00 -8.48 -2.33
N ARG A 156 4.94 -7.17 -2.55
CA ARG A 156 4.61 -6.52 -3.84
C ARG A 156 5.82 -5.87 -4.51
N PHE A 157 7.02 -6.33 -4.17
CA PHE A 157 8.24 -6.05 -4.90
C PHE A 157 8.77 -7.33 -5.52
N LEU A 158 9.38 -7.20 -6.71
CA LEU A 158 10.10 -8.27 -7.38
C LEU A 158 11.57 -7.88 -7.49
N LYS A 159 12.47 -8.86 -7.31
CA LYS A 159 13.89 -8.67 -7.64
C LYS A 159 14.15 -9.14 -9.06
N ALA A 160 14.73 -8.29 -9.90
CA ALA A 160 15.17 -8.66 -11.25
C ALA A 160 16.41 -7.87 -11.65
N GLY A 161 17.47 -8.58 -12.06
CA GLY A 161 18.72 -7.95 -12.50
C GLY A 161 19.39 -7.08 -11.42
N GLY A 162 19.18 -7.36 -10.14
CA GLY A 162 19.68 -6.56 -9.02
C GLY A 162 18.80 -5.37 -8.65
N GLU A 163 17.72 -5.12 -9.38
CA GLU A 163 16.77 -4.03 -9.12
C GLU A 163 15.53 -4.52 -8.36
N MET A 164 15.00 -3.65 -7.50
CA MET A 164 13.74 -3.85 -6.78
C MET A 164 12.61 -3.16 -7.54
N ILE A 165 11.72 -3.93 -8.14
CA ILE A 165 10.57 -3.45 -8.93
C ILE A 165 9.35 -3.34 -8.01
N SER A 166 8.83 -2.13 -7.85
CA SER A 166 7.60 -1.87 -7.10
C SER A 166 6.38 -2.12 -7.99
N LEU A 167 5.64 -3.20 -7.76
CA LEU A 167 4.38 -3.47 -8.46
C LEU A 167 3.32 -2.39 -8.20
N PRO A 168 3.17 -1.84 -6.96
CA PRO A 168 2.29 -0.70 -6.74
C PRO A 168 2.65 0.55 -7.54
N ALA A 169 3.95 0.83 -7.72
CA ALA A 169 4.38 1.96 -8.54
C ALA A 169 4.04 1.77 -10.02
N LEU A 170 4.17 0.54 -10.54
CA LEU A 170 3.74 0.21 -11.91
C LEU A 170 2.22 0.24 -12.09
N GLU A 171 1.46 0.00 -11.03
CA GLU A 171 -0.02 0.00 -11.04
C GLU A 171 -0.60 1.42 -11.03
N GLU A 172 0.04 2.36 -10.32
CA GLU A 172 -0.48 3.71 -10.07
C GLU A 172 -0.86 4.49 -11.34
N PRO A 173 -0.08 4.49 -12.44
CA PRO A 173 -0.46 5.14 -13.69
C PRO A 173 -1.78 4.63 -14.28
N PHE A 174 -2.04 3.35 -14.14
CA PHE A 174 -3.28 2.73 -14.63
C PHE A 174 -4.46 3.01 -13.71
N VAL A 175 -4.26 3.03 -12.40
CA VAL A 175 -5.31 3.43 -11.44
C VAL A 175 -5.72 4.89 -11.64
N ARG A 176 -4.77 5.78 -11.98
CA ARG A 176 -5.09 7.17 -12.34
C ARG A 176 -5.90 7.28 -13.63
N LEU A 177 -5.60 6.44 -14.61
CA LEU A 177 -6.30 6.41 -15.89
C LEU A 177 -7.69 5.75 -15.77
N TYR A 178 -7.78 4.69 -14.98
CA TYR A 178 -8.97 3.88 -14.77
C TYR A 178 -9.28 3.78 -13.27
N PRO A 179 -9.76 4.85 -12.64
CA PRO A 179 -10.06 4.85 -11.21
C PRO A 179 -11.12 3.81 -10.86
N PRO A 180 -11.09 3.26 -9.63
CA PRO A 180 -12.08 2.29 -9.19
C PRO A 180 -13.49 2.88 -9.23
N THR A 181 -14.48 2.02 -9.43
CA THR A 181 -15.92 2.34 -9.45
C THR A 181 -16.62 1.70 -8.25
N GLU A 182 -17.94 1.84 -8.16
CA GLU A 182 -18.76 1.14 -7.16
C GLU A 182 -18.65 -0.39 -7.32
N ASP A 183 -18.38 -0.89 -8.54
CA ASP A 183 -18.20 -2.32 -8.84
C ASP A 183 -16.81 -2.86 -8.41
N GLY A 184 -15.89 -1.98 -8.02
CA GLY A 184 -14.56 -2.30 -7.53
C GLY A 184 -13.41 -1.77 -8.39
N PRO A 185 -12.18 -2.29 -8.20
CA PRO A 185 -11.01 -1.92 -8.96
C PRO A 185 -11.12 -2.37 -10.42
N ARG A 186 -10.68 -1.50 -11.34
CA ARG A 186 -10.70 -1.76 -12.80
C ARG A 186 -9.37 -2.27 -13.33
N VAL A 187 -8.31 -2.05 -12.59
CA VAL A 187 -6.94 -2.47 -12.93
C VAL A 187 -6.22 -3.00 -11.70
N ALA A 188 -5.28 -3.91 -11.92
CA ALA A 188 -4.33 -4.37 -10.91
C ALA A 188 -3.06 -4.87 -11.60
N VAL A 189 -1.89 -4.57 -11.03
CA VAL A 189 -0.62 -5.11 -11.50
C VAL A 189 -0.12 -6.13 -10.49
N GLU A 190 0.16 -7.34 -10.93
CA GLU A 190 0.79 -8.37 -10.09
C GLU A 190 1.90 -9.06 -10.87
N GLY A 191 2.83 -9.71 -10.15
CA GLY A 191 3.95 -10.37 -10.78
C GLY A 191 4.58 -11.45 -9.92
N VAL A 192 5.40 -12.25 -10.57
CA VAL A 192 6.13 -13.34 -9.95
C VAL A 192 7.58 -13.37 -10.45
N GLU A 193 8.47 -13.84 -9.60
CA GLU A 193 9.83 -14.22 -9.99
C GLU A 193 9.78 -15.60 -10.65
N THR A 194 10.59 -15.79 -11.70
CA THR A 194 10.70 -17.04 -12.44
C THR A 194 12.18 -17.38 -12.62
N GLU A 195 12.48 -18.62 -12.98
CA GLU A 195 13.87 -19.04 -13.31
C GLU A 195 14.49 -18.21 -14.45
N GLN A 196 13.65 -17.65 -15.33
CA GLN A 196 14.07 -16.85 -16.48
C GLN A 196 14.04 -15.32 -16.18
N GLY A 197 13.83 -14.92 -14.92
CA GLY A 197 13.76 -13.54 -14.48
C GLY A 197 12.46 -13.24 -13.74
N ARG A 198 11.55 -12.48 -14.38
CA ARG A 198 10.27 -12.09 -13.80
C ARG A 198 9.14 -12.14 -14.81
N ARG A 199 7.91 -12.20 -14.33
CA ARG A 199 6.71 -11.99 -15.12
C ARG A 199 5.79 -11.00 -14.45
N ILE A 200 5.49 -9.87 -15.11
CA ILE A 200 4.61 -8.82 -14.60
C ILE A 200 3.39 -8.68 -15.51
N VAL A 201 2.20 -8.77 -14.92
CA VAL A 201 0.92 -8.79 -15.62
C VAL A 201 0.05 -7.62 -15.14
N LEU A 202 -0.47 -6.84 -16.08
CA LEU A 202 -1.58 -5.92 -15.84
C LEU A 202 -2.89 -6.67 -16.06
N PHE A 203 -3.67 -6.84 -15.01
CA PHE A 203 -5.07 -7.29 -15.09
C PHE A 203 -5.96 -6.07 -15.25
N THR A 204 -6.89 -6.12 -16.20
CA THR A 204 -7.72 -4.96 -16.52
C THR A 204 -9.10 -5.37 -17.03
N THR A 205 -10.12 -4.58 -16.67
CA THR A 205 -11.44 -4.63 -17.28
C THR A 205 -11.52 -3.74 -18.52
N GLU A 206 -10.49 -2.93 -18.77
CA GLU A 206 -10.47 -1.89 -19.78
C GLU A 206 -9.71 -2.32 -21.05
N PRO A 207 -10.12 -1.84 -22.23
CA PRO A 207 -9.49 -2.18 -23.48
C PRO A 207 -8.14 -1.43 -23.65
N ILE A 208 -7.07 -2.01 -23.12
CA ILE A 208 -5.69 -1.54 -23.32
C ILE A 208 -4.83 -2.72 -23.74
N ASN A 209 -3.96 -2.51 -24.72
CA ASN A 209 -3.01 -3.53 -25.15
C ASN A 209 -1.63 -3.36 -24.50
N LEU A 210 -0.78 -4.38 -24.60
CA LEU A 210 0.54 -4.40 -23.97
C LEU A 210 1.45 -3.25 -24.45
N ARG A 211 1.37 -2.89 -25.72
CA ARG A 211 2.20 -1.81 -26.30
C ARG A 211 1.81 -0.46 -25.71
N GLU A 212 0.51 -0.17 -25.65
CA GLU A 212 -0.03 1.06 -25.05
C GLU A 212 0.29 1.15 -23.56
N ALA A 213 0.10 0.05 -22.84
CA ALA A 213 0.40 -0.01 -21.44
C ALA A 213 1.90 0.24 -21.14
N ASN A 214 2.81 -0.38 -21.90
CA ASN A 214 4.24 -0.12 -21.73
C ASN A 214 4.66 1.28 -22.20
N ALA A 215 4.03 1.85 -23.23
CA ALA A 215 4.26 3.24 -23.62
C ALA A 215 3.89 4.21 -22.47
N ARG A 216 2.77 3.95 -21.79
CA ARG A 216 2.36 4.72 -20.62
C ARG A 216 3.37 4.66 -19.49
N LEU A 217 3.89 3.46 -19.16
CA LEU A 217 4.92 3.31 -18.14
C LEU A 217 6.20 4.08 -18.52
N LEU A 218 6.59 4.06 -19.79
CA LEU A 218 7.75 4.80 -20.27
C LEU A 218 7.58 6.32 -20.09
N GLU A 219 6.40 6.87 -20.39
CA GLU A 219 6.06 8.29 -20.15
C GLU A 219 6.15 8.68 -18.67
N GLU A 220 5.85 7.74 -17.76
CA GLU A 220 5.96 7.93 -16.30
C GLU A 220 7.39 7.69 -15.77
N GLY A 221 8.36 7.42 -16.66
CA GLY A 221 9.78 7.25 -16.30
C GLY A 221 10.18 5.82 -15.92
N PHE A 222 9.34 4.81 -16.15
CA PHE A 222 9.71 3.42 -15.91
C PHE A 222 10.47 2.85 -17.12
N HIS A 223 11.67 2.31 -16.91
CA HIS A 223 12.56 1.82 -17.95
C HIS A 223 13.08 0.41 -17.66
N GLY A 224 13.70 -0.23 -18.64
CA GLY A 224 14.42 -1.49 -18.50
C GLY A 224 13.55 -2.63 -17.99
N VAL A 225 13.85 -3.15 -16.82
CA VAL A 225 13.12 -4.25 -16.20
C VAL A 225 11.75 -3.85 -15.64
N MET A 226 11.45 -2.55 -15.54
CA MET A 226 10.19 -2.01 -15.01
C MET A 226 9.11 -1.90 -16.10
N ARG A 227 8.86 -3.00 -16.80
CA ARG A 227 7.85 -3.09 -17.87
C ARG A 227 6.92 -4.28 -17.63
N LEU A 228 5.74 -4.20 -18.21
CA LEU A 228 4.80 -5.32 -18.23
C LEU A 228 5.23 -6.35 -19.29
N ASP A 229 4.99 -7.63 -19.00
CA ASP A 229 5.19 -8.75 -19.92
C ASP A 229 3.86 -9.20 -20.55
N GLU A 230 2.73 -8.88 -19.90
CA GLU A 230 1.39 -9.26 -20.36
C GLU A 230 0.36 -8.22 -19.91
N VAL A 231 -0.68 -8.04 -20.73
CA VAL A 231 -1.95 -7.43 -20.33
C VAL A 231 -3.01 -8.50 -20.44
N ARG A 232 -3.71 -8.75 -19.33
CA ARG A 232 -4.78 -9.74 -19.24
C ARG A 232 -6.10 -9.06 -19.01
N GLN A 233 -6.98 -9.15 -20.00
CA GLN A 233 -8.32 -8.68 -19.85
C GLN A 233 -9.13 -9.65 -18.99
N VAL A 234 -9.85 -9.12 -18.01
CA VAL A 234 -10.68 -9.87 -17.07
C VAL A 234 -12.07 -9.24 -17.01
N GLU A 235 -13.09 -10.03 -16.72
CA GLU A 235 -14.44 -9.49 -16.51
C GLU A 235 -14.49 -8.64 -15.23
N LYS A 236 -13.76 -9.05 -14.19
CA LYS A 236 -13.67 -8.36 -12.90
C LYS A 236 -12.31 -8.61 -12.25
N VAL A 237 -11.73 -7.57 -11.68
CA VAL A 237 -10.54 -7.72 -10.82
C VAL A 237 -10.97 -8.34 -9.49
N PRO A 238 -10.34 -9.45 -9.03
CA PRO A 238 -10.69 -10.11 -7.77
C PRO A 238 -10.53 -9.18 -6.57
N VAL A 239 -11.48 -9.28 -5.64
CA VAL A 239 -11.46 -8.48 -4.39
C VAL A 239 -11.67 -9.37 -3.17
N LEU A 240 -11.08 -8.95 -2.05
CA LEU A 240 -11.35 -9.51 -0.73
C LEU A 240 -12.75 -9.10 -0.24
N GLY A 241 -13.27 -9.74 0.81
CA GLY A 241 -14.53 -9.35 1.45
C GLY A 241 -14.55 -7.89 1.96
N THR A 242 -13.40 -7.25 2.06
CA THR A 242 -13.23 -5.82 2.42
C THR A 242 -13.31 -4.87 1.22
N GLY A 243 -13.48 -5.39 0.00
CA GLY A 243 -13.48 -4.60 -1.24
C GLY A 243 -12.08 -4.28 -1.81
N LYS A 244 -11.00 -4.63 -1.11
CA LYS A 244 -9.63 -4.43 -1.60
C LYS A 244 -9.25 -5.50 -2.62
N THR A 245 -8.41 -5.16 -3.61
CA THR A 245 -7.87 -6.10 -4.60
C THR A 245 -7.25 -7.33 -3.94
N ASP A 246 -7.64 -8.52 -4.39
CA ASP A 246 -7.04 -9.79 -3.96
C ASP A 246 -5.83 -10.16 -4.83
N TYR A 247 -4.69 -9.57 -4.50
CA TYR A 247 -3.43 -9.84 -5.20
C TYR A 247 -2.95 -11.29 -5.07
N LYS A 248 -3.42 -12.03 -4.03
CA LYS A 248 -3.05 -13.43 -3.86
C LYS A 248 -3.68 -14.28 -4.97
N VAL A 249 -4.94 -14.03 -5.29
CA VAL A 249 -5.64 -14.71 -6.41
C VAL A 249 -4.97 -14.36 -7.73
N LEU A 250 -4.66 -13.08 -7.98
CA LEU A 250 -3.99 -12.65 -9.21
C LEU A 250 -2.61 -13.33 -9.38
N ARG A 251 -1.83 -13.38 -8.30
CA ARG A 251 -0.53 -14.05 -8.29
C ARG A 251 -0.65 -15.55 -8.58
N GLN A 252 -1.65 -16.21 -8.01
CA GLN A 252 -1.91 -17.62 -8.27
C GLN A 252 -2.26 -17.88 -9.73
N GLN A 253 -3.08 -17.03 -10.35
CA GLN A 253 -3.41 -17.14 -11.78
C GLN A 253 -2.17 -17.02 -12.69
N ILE A 254 -1.19 -16.16 -12.34
CA ILE A 254 0.08 -16.09 -13.08
C ILE A 254 0.86 -17.39 -12.94
N LEU A 255 0.97 -17.93 -11.72
CA LEU A 255 1.72 -19.16 -11.44
C LEU A 255 1.09 -20.40 -12.11
N GLU A 256 -0.23 -20.50 -12.15
CA GLU A 256 -0.95 -21.58 -12.81
C GLU A 256 -0.70 -21.58 -14.33
N GLN A 257 -0.72 -20.42 -14.96
CA GLN A 257 -0.41 -20.30 -16.39
C GLN A 257 1.04 -20.70 -16.71
N LEU A 258 1.98 -20.37 -15.84
CA LEU A 258 3.39 -20.75 -16.03
C LEU A 258 3.63 -22.26 -15.87
N ARG A 259 2.75 -22.96 -15.13
CA ARG A 259 2.81 -24.42 -14.95
C ARG A 259 2.14 -25.20 -16.07
N THR A 260 1.20 -24.57 -16.79
CA THR A 260 0.53 -25.18 -17.94
C THR A 260 1.35 -24.85 -19.18
N PRO A 261 2.09 -25.81 -19.79
CA PRO A 261 2.80 -25.53 -21.03
C PRO A 261 1.77 -25.11 -22.05
N ALA A 262 2.05 -24.00 -22.80
CA ALA A 262 1.25 -23.63 -23.94
C ALA A 262 1.09 -24.86 -24.82
N ALA A 263 -0.15 -25.37 -24.94
CA ALA A 263 -0.46 -26.39 -25.95
C ALA A 263 0.01 -25.83 -27.28
N ALA A 264 1.02 -26.48 -27.84
CA ALA A 264 1.58 -26.10 -29.13
C ALA A 264 0.43 -26.11 -30.16
N SER A 265 0.10 -24.96 -30.68
CA SER A 265 -0.75 -24.73 -31.85
C SER A 265 0.14 -24.46 -33.05
#